data_b95f2e5c9d3585f2cf1a2b7c1f1d80e3
#
_entry.id   b95f2e5c9d3585f2cf1a2b7c1f1d80e3
#
_cell.length_a   1.000
_cell.length_b   1.000
_cell.length_c   1.000
_cell.angle_alpha   90.00
_cell.angle_beta   90.00
_cell.angle_gamma   90.00
#
_symmetry.space_group_name_H-M   'P 1'
#
loop_
_entity.id
_entity.type
_entity.pdbx_description
1 polymer ?
#
loop_
_entity_poly.entity_id
_entity_poly.type
_entity_poly.pdbx_seq_one_letter_code
_entity_poly.pdbx_strand_id
1 'polypeptide(L)'
;HKFSREYPNRFFDVGIAEEHAVSFAAGLAKGGMKPVVCIYSSFLQRSYDQILEDVCMQKLPVVFAIDRAGCVGADGETHHGMFDLSYLSTIPNMTVLTPKDGNQLKSMLNYALKIDQPVAIRYPRGTAEYDKNIMSTFSGKNQRLIIGKKVDIWACGKMAGCGKATAEILKRRGIAAGLVDVAIVKPLDLSPLS
;
A
#
# COMPACT_ATOMS: atom_id res chain seq x y z
N HIS A 1 -22.31 0.37 -2.34
CA HIS A 1 -21.24 1.12 -1.67
C HIS A 1 -21.57 2.63 -1.63
N LYS A 2 -20.98 3.39 -0.66
CA LYS A 2 -21.24 4.84 -0.54
C LYS A 2 -20.80 5.57 -1.82
N PHE A 3 -19.57 5.31 -2.28
CA PHE A 3 -19.01 5.95 -3.48
C PHE A 3 -19.87 5.70 -4.73
N SER A 4 -20.36 4.49 -4.96
CA SER A 4 -21.18 4.17 -6.13
C SER A 4 -22.55 4.90 -6.15
N ARG A 5 -23.07 5.24 -4.97
CA ARG A 5 -24.31 6.02 -4.85
C ARG A 5 -24.08 7.51 -5.10
N GLU A 6 -22.95 8.04 -4.60
CA GLU A 6 -22.60 9.46 -4.75
C GLU A 6 -22.06 9.80 -6.15
N TYR A 7 -21.36 8.84 -6.77
CA TYR A 7 -20.67 9.03 -8.06
C TYR A 7 -20.91 7.85 -9.03
N PRO A 8 -22.17 7.59 -9.43
CA PRO A 8 -22.50 6.40 -10.23
C PRO A 8 -21.77 6.36 -11.58
N ASN A 9 -21.55 7.51 -12.21
CA ASN A 9 -20.84 7.62 -13.50
C ASN A 9 -19.31 7.48 -13.38
N ARG A 10 -18.78 7.30 -12.17
CA ARG A 10 -17.35 7.14 -11.88
C ARG A 10 -17.06 5.82 -11.17
N PHE A 11 -18.02 4.94 -11.07
CA PHE A 11 -17.91 3.64 -10.45
C PHE A 11 -18.24 2.55 -11.47
N PHE A 12 -17.31 1.63 -11.64
CA PHE A 12 -17.42 0.51 -12.58
C PHE A 12 -17.27 -0.78 -11.79
N ASP A 13 -18.33 -1.58 -11.75
CA ASP A 13 -18.31 -2.92 -11.20
C ASP A 13 -18.11 -3.90 -12.35
N VAL A 14 -16.96 -4.55 -12.37
CA VAL A 14 -16.57 -5.50 -13.44
C VAL A 14 -16.85 -6.95 -13.05
N GLY A 15 -17.50 -7.18 -11.91
CA GLY A 15 -17.73 -8.52 -11.38
C GLY A 15 -16.42 -9.17 -10.89
N ILE A 16 -16.38 -10.52 -10.92
CA ILE A 16 -15.20 -11.29 -10.53
C ILE A 16 -14.31 -11.48 -11.78
N ALA A 17 -13.64 -10.40 -12.17
CA ALA A 17 -12.81 -10.35 -13.38
C ALA A 17 -11.61 -9.42 -13.15
N GLU A 18 -10.65 -9.86 -12.35
CA GLU A 18 -9.52 -9.05 -11.90
C GLU A 18 -8.63 -8.60 -13.07
N GLU A 19 -8.36 -9.49 -14.02
CA GLU A 19 -7.58 -9.21 -15.24
C GLU A 19 -8.25 -8.12 -16.06
N HIS A 20 -9.57 -8.24 -16.27
CA HIS A 20 -10.35 -7.22 -16.98
C HIS A 20 -10.33 -5.87 -16.23
N ALA A 21 -10.45 -5.88 -14.90
CA ALA A 21 -10.39 -4.66 -14.10
C ALA A 21 -9.09 -3.88 -14.34
N VAL A 22 -7.96 -4.57 -14.42
CA VAL A 22 -6.65 -3.97 -14.63
C VAL A 22 -6.50 -3.45 -16.05
N SER A 23 -6.81 -4.25 -17.07
CA SER A 23 -6.74 -3.82 -18.48
C SER A 23 -7.70 -2.66 -18.78
N PHE A 24 -8.91 -2.69 -18.20
CA PHE A 24 -9.87 -1.59 -18.31
C PHE A 24 -9.34 -0.30 -17.67
N ALA A 25 -8.75 -0.40 -16.47
CA ALA A 25 -8.11 0.74 -15.82
C ALA A 25 -6.93 1.29 -16.65
N ALA A 26 -6.14 0.42 -17.27
CA ALA A 26 -5.08 0.86 -18.19
C ALA A 26 -5.64 1.68 -19.36
N GLY A 27 -6.73 1.24 -19.95
CA GLY A 27 -7.45 1.96 -21.01
C GLY A 27 -7.96 3.33 -20.55
N LEU A 28 -8.57 3.41 -19.35
CA LEU A 28 -9.01 4.67 -18.74
C LEU A 28 -7.83 5.64 -18.49
N ALA A 29 -6.71 5.11 -17.97
CA ALA A 29 -5.51 5.91 -17.73
C ALA A 29 -4.90 6.41 -19.04
N LYS A 30 -4.89 5.60 -20.09
CA LYS A 30 -4.45 6.00 -21.44
C LYS A 30 -5.33 7.11 -22.01
N GLY A 31 -6.62 7.10 -21.67
CA GLY A 31 -7.58 8.17 -22.00
C GLY A 31 -7.47 9.43 -21.12
N GLY A 32 -6.47 9.52 -20.24
CA GLY A 32 -6.22 10.70 -19.40
C GLY A 32 -6.94 10.71 -18.06
N MET A 33 -7.56 9.60 -17.64
CA MET A 33 -8.20 9.47 -16.33
C MET A 33 -7.19 9.01 -15.27
N LYS A 34 -7.60 9.11 -14.00
CA LYS A 34 -6.85 8.57 -12.83
C LYS A 34 -7.65 7.43 -12.19
N PRO A 35 -7.62 6.22 -12.72
CA PRO A 35 -8.39 5.10 -12.19
C PRO A 35 -7.80 4.59 -10.87
N VAL A 36 -8.69 4.14 -9.98
CA VAL A 36 -8.35 3.44 -8.74
C VAL A 36 -8.95 2.03 -8.82
N VAL A 37 -8.10 1.02 -8.88
CA VAL A 37 -8.47 -0.40 -8.92
C VAL A 37 -8.50 -0.93 -7.49
N CYS A 38 -9.68 -1.38 -7.02
CA CYS A 38 -9.88 -1.89 -5.66
C CYS A 38 -10.06 -3.41 -5.72
N ILE A 39 -9.03 -4.18 -5.38
CA ILE A 39 -9.02 -5.65 -5.43
C ILE A 39 -8.32 -6.19 -4.17
N TYR A 40 -8.73 -7.38 -3.71
CA TYR A 40 -8.04 -8.07 -2.61
C TYR A 40 -6.66 -8.57 -3.06
N SER A 41 -5.72 -8.52 -2.13
CA SER A 41 -4.32 -8.90 -2.37
C SER A 41 -4.16 -10.27 -3.01
N SER A 42 -4.84 -11.30 -2.47
CA SER A 42 -4.78 -12.67 -3.00
C SER A 42 -5.40 -12.82 -4.40
N PHE A 43 -6.39 -12.00 -4.75
CA PHE A 43 -7.05 -12.06 -6.05
C PHE A 43 -6.31 -11.27 -7.13
N LEU A 44 -5.66 -10.18 -6.75
CA LEU A 44 -4.89 -9.36 -7.67
C LEU A 44 -3.72 -10.12 -8.31
N GLN A 45 -3.22 -11.20 -7.68
CA GLN A 45 -2.16 -12.02 -8.27
C GLN A 45 -2.55 -12.65 -9.63
N ARG A 46 -3.86 -12.82 -9.92
CA ARG A 46 -4.32 -13.27 -11.24
C ARG A 46 -3.99 -12.27 -12.35
N SER A 47 -3.89 -11.01 -12.02
CA SER A 47 -3.66 -9.91 -12.97
C SER A 47 -2.17 -9.51 -13.07
N TYR A 48 -1.26 -10.39 -12.70
CA TYR A 48 0.18 -10.08 -12.71
C TYR A 48 0.65 -9.58 -14.08
N ASP A 49 0.23 -10.28 -15.13
CA ASP A 49 0.59 -9.95 -16.51
C ASP A 49 0.02 -8.59 -16.94
N GLN A 50 -1.27 -8.34 -16.66
CA GLN A 50 -1.93 -7.06 -16.98
C GLN A 50 -1.32 -5.89 -16.21
N ILE A 51 -0.93 -6.10 -14.95
CA ILE A 51 -0.22 -5.08 -14.17
C ILE A 51 1.13 -4.77 -14.82
N LEU A 52 1.87 -5.81 -15.23
CA LEU A 52 3.17 -5.67 -15.84
C LEU A 52 3.08 -4.99 -17.21
N GLU A 53 2.32 -5.57 -18.14
CA GLU A 53 2.31 -5.16 -19.55
C GLU A 53 1.39 -3.98 -19.83
N ASP A 54 0.13 -4.05 -19.37
CA ASP A 54 -0.85 -3.02 -19.70
C ASP A 54 -0.61 -1.72 -18.93
N VAL A 55 -0.13 -1.81 -17.69
CA VAL A 55 0.02 -0.65 -16.80
C VAL A 55 1.46 -0.20 -16.64
N CYS A 56 2.33 -1.09 -16.13
CA CYS A 56 3.64 -0.68 -15.64
C CYS A 56 4.68 -0.45 -16.75
N MET A 57 4.68 -1.27 -17.80
CA MET A 57 5.55 -1.03 -18.97
C MET A 57 5.22 0.30 -19.65
N GLN A 58 3.95 0.67 -19.69
CA GLN A 58 3.48 1.94 -20.25
C GLN A 58 3.55 3.10 -19.26
N LYS A 59 3.92 2.86 -17.99
CA LYS A 59 3.97 3.85 -16.88
C LYS A 59 2.65 4.59 -16.68
N LEU A 60 1.52 3.90 -16.87
CA LEU A 60 0.20 4.53 -16.74
C LEU A 60 -0.14 4.83 -15.27
N PRO A 61 -0.76 5.97 -14.97
CA PRO A 61 -1.06 6.40 -13.61
C PRO A 61 -2.29 5.69 -13.04
N VAL A 62 -2.19 4.39 -12.85
CA VAL A 62 -3.20 3.55 -12.19
C VAL A 62 -2.85 3.40 -10.72
N VAL A 63 -3.82 3.64 -9.84
CA VAL A 63 -3.69 3.40 -8.40
C VAL A 63 -4.34 2.07 -8.05
N PHE A 64 -3.58 1.15 -7.48
CA PHE A 64 -4.07 -0.12 -6.96
C PHE A 64 -4.31 0.02 -5.45
N ALA A 65 -5.58 0.03 -5.03
CA ALA A 65 -5.98 -0.01 -3.63
C ALA A 65 -6.17 -1.48 -3.23
N ILE A 66 -5.12 -2.08 -2.65
CA ILE A 66 -5.02 -3.51 -2.39
C ILE A 66 -5.45 -3.80 -0.95
N ASP A 67 -6.65 -4.32 -0.80
CA ASP A 67 -7.21 -4.72 0.49
C ASP A 67 -6.81 -6.16 0.85
N ARG A 68 -6.96 -6.55 2.11
CA ARG A 68 -6.64 -7.90 2.64
C ARG A 68 -5.17 -8.28 2.47
N ALA A 69 -4.27 -7.33 2.56
CA ALA A 69 -2.84 -7.62 2.55
C ALA A 69 -2.39 -8.30 3.85
N GLY A 70 -1.58 -9.34 3.74
CA GLY A 70 -1.13 -10.15 4.87
C GLY A 70 -2.15 -11.19 5.34
N CYS A 71 -2.10 -11.56 6.62
CA CYS A 71 -3.03 -12.52 7.22
C CYS A 71 -4.39 -11.87 7.47
N VAL A 72 -5.48 -12.52 7.05
CA VAL A 72 -6.85 -11.98 7.09
C VAL A 72 -7.79 -12.70 8.07
N GLY A 73 -7.30 -13.70 8.80
CA GLY A 73 -8.06 -14.40 9.85
C GLY A 73 -9.37 -15.00 9.36
N ALA A 74 -10.49 -14.38 9.70
CA ALA A 74 -11.84 -14.90 9.46
C ALA A 74 -12.20 -15.10 7.97
N ASP A 75 -11.52 -14.48 7.03
CA ASP A 75 -11.78 -14.68 5.59
C ASP A 75 -11.21 -16.03 5.08
N GLY A 76 -10.39 -16.71 5.89
CA GLY A 76 -9.85 -18.02 5.59
C GLY A 76 -8.54 -18.00 4.80
N GLU A 77 -7.97 -19.20 4.62
CA GLU A 77 -6.64 -19.40 4.03
C GLU A 77 -6.52 -18.95 2.59
N THR A 78 -7.59 -19.07 1.80
CA THR A 78 -7.62 -18.67 0.37
C THR A 78 -7.57 -17.15 0.16
N HIS A 79 -7.78 -16.38 1.22
CA HIS A 79 -7.81 -14.92 1.18
C HIS A 79 -6.56 -14.25 1.76
N HIS A 80 -5.61 -15.02 2.29
CA HIS A 80 -4.36 -14.47 2.80
C HIS A 80 -3.53 -13.79 1.68
N GLY A 81 -3.28 -12.50 1.85
CA GLY A 81 -2.50 -11.67 0.91
C GLY A 81 -1.01 -11.68 1.25
N MET A 82 -0.37 -12.86 1.19
CA MET A 82 1.01 -13.04 1.64
C MET A 82 2.06 -12.70 0.58
N PHE A 83 1.68 -12.68 -0.70
CA PHE A 83 2.63 -12.63 -1.81
C PHE A 83 2.70 -11.29 -2.54
N ASP A 84 1.83 -10.34 -2.19
CA ASP A 84 1.71 -9.06 -2.89
C ASP A 84 3.01 -8.25 -2.89
N LEU A 85 3.71 -8.15 -1.75
CA LEU A 85 5.01 -7.48 -1.69
C LEU A 85 6.05 -8.13 -2.62
N SER A 86 6.06 -9.47 -2.69
CA SER A 86 7.00 -10.20 -3.51
C SER A 86 6.76 -9.94 -5.00
N TYR A 87 5.55 -10.21 -5.52
CA TYR A 87 5.31 -10.07 -6.95
C TYR A 87 5.25 -8.60 -7.41
N LEU A 88 4.70 -7.67 -6.60
CA LEU A 88 4.71 -6.24 -6.96
C LEU A 88 6.12 -5.64 -6.99
N SER A 89 7.01 -6.15 -6.13
CA SER A 89 8.41 -5.70 -6.12
C SER A 89 9.18 -6.11 -7.36
N THR A 90 8.80 -7.19 -8.05
CA THR A 90 9.45 -7.62 -9.31
C THR A 90 9.02 -6.77 -10.50
N ILE A 91 7.82 -6.16 -10.48
CA ILE A 91 7.25 -5.42 -11.61
C ILE A 91 7.97 -4.06 -11.77
N PRO A 92 8.58 -3.75 -12.93
CA PRO A 92 9.26 -2.47 -13.15
C PRO A 92 8.28 -1.29 -13.07
N ASN A 93 8.78 -0.12 -12.73
CA ASN A 93 8.03 1.14 -12.63
C ASN A 93 6.89 1.17 -11.58
N MET A 94 6.60 0.05 -10.89
CA MET A 94 5.61 0.00 -9.82
C MET A 94 6.16 0.68 -8.56
N THR A 95 5.39 1.60 -7.98
CA THR A 95 5.62 2.11 -6.63
C THR A 95 4.75 1.34 -5.63
N VAL A 96 5.34 0.84 -4.53
CA VAL A 96 4.63 0.04 -3.52
C VAL A 96 4.65 0.74 -2.17
N LEU A 97 3.47 1.07 -1.66
CA LEU A 97 3.24 1.80 -0.42
C LEU A 97 2.53 0.92 0.62
N THR A 98 2.93 1.11 1.90
CA THR A 98 2.43 0.30 3.03
C THR A 98 2.04 1.23 4.20
N PRO A 99 0.80 1.73 4.26
CA PRO A 99 0.36 2.61 5.32
C PRO A 99 0.28 1.89 6.67
N LYS A 100 0.76 2.53 7.74
CA LYS A 100 0.71 2.01 9.12
C LYS A 100 -0.63 2.23 9.80
N ASP A 101 -1.36 3.28 9.39
CA ASP A 101 -2.65 3.71 9.97
C ASP A 101 -3.56 4.36 8.92
N GLY A 102 -4.78 4.70 9.31
CA GLY A 102 -5.77 5.31 8.42
C GLY A 102 -5.41 6.73 7.95
N ASN A 103 -4.66 7.49 8.75
CA ASN A 103 -4.19 8.83 8.39
C ASN A 103 -3.15 8.74 7.28
N GLN A 104 -2.21 7.82 7.41
CA GLN A 104 -1.19 7.59 6.39
C GLN A 104 -1.80 7.01 5.11
N LEU A 105 -2.78 6.09 5.21
CA LEU A 105 -3.51 5.56 4.05
C LEU A 105 -4.16 6.70 3.24
N LYS A 106 -4.87 7.61 3.91
CA LYS A 106 -5.48 8.79 3.26
C LYS A 106 -4.43 9.68 2.57
N SER A 107 -3.31 9.91 3.25
CA SER A 107 -2.21 10.71 2.71
C SER A 107 -1.54 10.04 1.50
N MET A 108 -1.33 8.72 1.55
CA MET A 108 -0.78 7.93 0.45
C MET A 108 -1.71 7.91 -0.77
N LEU A 109 -3.03 7.81 -0.56
CA LEU A 109 -3.98 7.90 -1.67
C LEU A 109 -3.93 9.27 -2.34
N ASN A 110 -3.89 10.35 -1.56
CA ASN A 110 -3.73 11.70 -2.09
C ASN A 110 -2.41 11.89 -2.84
N TYR A 111 -1.34 11.28 -2.37
CA TYR A 111 -0.04 11.28 -3.04
C TYR A 111 -0.11 10.51 -4.36
N ALA A 112 -0.65 9.28 -4.35
CA ALA A 112 -0.77 8.42 -5.52
C ALA A 112 -1.59 9.06 -6.66
N LEU A 113 -2.67 9.78 -6.30
CA LEU A 113 -3.50 10.48 -7.29
C LEU A 113 -2.80 11.68 -7.95
N LYS A 114 -1.70 12.18 -7.38
CA LYS A 114 -0.96 13.33 -7.92
C LYS A 114 0.20 12.95 -8.82
N ILE A 115 0.75 11.77 -8.65
CA ILE A 115 1.90 11.33 -9.46
C ILE A 115 1.45 10.62 -10.74
N ASP A 116 2.26 10.75 -11.80
CA ASP A 116 1.98 10.13 -13.10
C ASP A 116 2.73 8.81 -13.26
N GLN A 117 2.52 7.90 -12.29
CA GLN A 117 3.14 6.58 -12.25
C GLN A 117 2.18 5.55 -11.62
N PRO A 118 2.34 4.26 -11.92
CA PRO A 118 1.56 3.22 -11.25
C PRO A 118 1.95 3.11 -9.76
N VAL A 119 0.94 3.07 -8.91
CA VAL A 119 1.11 2.99 -7.44
C VAL A 119 0.23 1.91 -6.86
N ALA A 120 0.81 1.01 -6.09
CA ALA A 120 0.11 0.04 -5.26
C ALA A 120 0.13 0.50 -3.79
N ILE A 121 -1.04 0.63 -3.17
CA ILE A 121 -1.20 0.90 -1.75
C ILE A 121 -1.83 -0.33 -1.14
N ARG A 122 -1.07 -1.07 -0.31
CA ARG A 122 -1.53 -2.31 0.29
C ARG A 122 -1.84 -2.14 1.78
N TYR A 123 -3.01 -2.59 2.22
CA TYR A 123 -3.46 -2.45 3.61
C TYR A 123 -4.22 -3.71 4.08
N PRO A 124 -4.17 -4.02 5.41
CA PRO A 124 -4.79 -5.21 5.94
C PRO A 124 -6.31 -5.07 6.06
N ARG A 125 -6.99 -6.21 6.25
CA ARG A 125 -8.39 -6.26 6.66
C ARG A 125 -8.58 -5.66 8.06
N GLY A 126 -9.70 -4.99 8.28
CA GLY A 126 -10.15 -4.51 9.59
C GLY A 126 -10.32 -3.00 9.66
N THR A 127 -10.60 -2.53 10.86
CA THR A 127 -10.72 -1.09 11.14
C THR A 127 -9.33 -0.50 11.34
N ALA A 128 -9.04 0.57 10.62
CA ALA A 128 -7.81 1.32 10.80
C ALA A 128 -7.97 2.35 11.93
N GLU A 129 -6.90 2.56 12.69
CA GLU A 129 -6.82 3.72 13.58
C GLU A 129 -6.81 4.99 12.72
N TYR A 130 -7.72 5.90 13.03
CA TYR A 130 -7.85 7.16 12.30
C TYR A 130 -8.23 8.29 13.25
N ASP A 131 -7.40 9.33 13.32
CA ASP A 131 -7.68 10.55 14.07
C ASP A 131 -7.86 11.72 13.09
N LYS A 132 -9.05 12.33 13.11
CA LYS A 132 -9.40 13.46 12.24
C LYS A 132 -8.54 14.71 12.48
N ASN A 133 -7.98 14.84 13.68
CA ASN A 133 -7.17 15.98 14.08
C ASN A 133 -5.69 15.83 13.69
N ILE A 134 -5.27 14.63 13.26
CA ILE A 134 -3.90 14.38 12.81
C ILE A 134 -3.83 14.57 11.30
N MET A 135 -3.14 15.62 10.88
CA MET A 135 -2.75 15.77 9.47
C MET A 135 -1.48 14.95 9.23
N SER A 136 -1.64 13.76 8.66
CA SER A 136 -0.51 12.98 8.16
C SER A 136 -0.19 13.42 6.75
N THR A 137 1.07 13.74 6.49
CA THR A 137 1.57 14.06 5.15
C THR A 137 2.59 13.00 4.75
N PHE A 138 2.26 12.20 3.75
CA PHE A 138 3.22 11.27 3.13
C PHE A 138 4.03 12.01 2.07
N SER A 139 5.34 12.02 2.20
CA SER A 139 6.27 12.76 1.33
C SER A 139 6.97 11.89 0.27
N GLY A 140 6.56 10.62 0.14
CA GLY A 140 7.26 9.66 -0.73
C GLY A 140 8.54 9.09 -0.10
N LYS A 141 8.69 9.16 1.24
CA LYS A 141 9.87 8.68 1.97
C LYS A 141 9.49 7.83 3.16
N ASN A 142 10.41 6.97 3.56
CA ASN A 142 10.37 6.28 4.84
C ASN A 142 10.66 7.25 5.98
N GLN A 143 10.18 6.93 7.18
CA GLN A 143 10.30 7.83 8.32
C GLN A 143 10.89 7.13 9.54
N ARG A 144 11.92 7.72 10.15
CA ARG A 144 12.41 7.29 11.45
C ARG A 144 11.44 7.76 12.54
N LEU A 145 10.80 6.83 13.23
CA LEU A 145 9.86 7.09 14.32
C LEU A 145 10.54 7.11 15.69
N ILE A 146 11.57 6.27 15.86
CA ILE A 146 12.35 6.20 17.11
C ILE A 146 13.83 6.19 16.73
N ILE A 147 14.62 7.01 17.41
CA ILE A 147 16.07 7.02 17.24
C ILE A 147 16.68 5.93 18.12
N GLY A 148 17.42 5.01 17.51
CA GLY A 148 18.18 3.95 18.16
C GLY A 148 19.69 4.20 18.15
N LYS A 149 20.44 3.34 18.88
CA LYS A 149 21.92 3.42 18.92
C LYS A 149 22.61 2.14 18.47
N LYS A 150 21.96 0.97 18.61
CA LYS A 150 22.58 -0.35 18.37
C LYS A 150 21.88 -1.15 17.29
N VAL A 151 20.57 -1.00 17.16
CA VAL A 151 19.74 -1.76 16.24
C VAL A 151 18.57 -0.92 15.80
N ASP A 152 18.15 -1.05 14.53
CA ASP A 152 16.95 -0.47 13.99
C ASP A 152 15.95 -1.57 13.59
N ILE A 153 14.70 -1.37 13.96
CA ILE A 153 13.55 -2.17 13.53
C ILE A 153 12.95 -1.49 12.31
N TRP A 154 12.91 -2.17 11.17
CA TRP A 154 12.26 -1.70 9.96
C TRP A 154 10.91 -2.40 9.84
N ALA A 155 9.83 -1.67 9.94
CA ALA A 155 8.47 -2.22 10.01
C ALA A 155 7.58 -1.66 8.91
N CYS A 156 6.94 -2.56 8.14
CA CYS A 156 6.02 -2.21 7.05
C CYS A 156 4.58 -2.14 7.55
N GLY A 157 3.88 -1.05 7.23
CA GLY A 157 2.46 -0.90 7.44
C GLY A 157 2.05 -1.15 8.90
N LYS A 158 1.00 -1.92 9.13
CA LYS A 158 0.48 -2.24 10.49
C LYS A 158 1.55 -2.77 11.46
N MET A 159 2.62 -3.39 10.94
CA MET A 159 3.72 -3.89 11.79
C MET A 159 4.51 -2.77 12.48
N ALA A 160 4.35 -1.51 12.10
CA ALA A 160 4.93 -0.38 12.81
C ALA A 160 4.48 -0.31 14.28
N GLY A 161 3.23 -0.69 14.57
CA GLY A 161 2.72 -0.82 15.93
C GLY A 161 3.47 -1.88 16.75
N CYS A 162 3.68 -3.07 16.17
CA CYS A 162 4.48 -4.14 16.78
C CYS A 162 5.94 -3.71 16.96
N GLY A 163 6.50 -3.03 15.96
CA GLY A 163 7.86 -2.47 16.03
C GLY A 163 8.03 -1.50 17.20
N LYS A 164 7.04 -0.61 17.43
CA LYS A 164 7.03 0.32 18.56
C LYS A 164 7.02 -0.43 19.90
N ALA A 165 6.12 -1.40 20.07
CA ALA A 165 6.05 -2.22 21.29
C ALA A 165 7.37 -2.98 21.54
N THR A 166 7.96 -3.52 20.47
CA THR A 166 9.27 -4.21 20.54
C THR A 166 10.39 -3.27 20.99
N ALA A 167 10.46 -2.07 20.43
CA ALA A 167 11.46 -1.06 20.83
C ALA A 167 11.32 -0.69 22.31
N GLU A 168 10.09 -0.57 22.82
CA GLU A 168 9.82 -0.31 24.25
C GLU A 168 10.28 -1.47 25.15
N ILE A 169 10.04 -2.71 24.74
CA ILE A 169 10.52 -3.90 25.48
C ILE A 169 12.05 -3.94 25.51
N LEU A 170 12.71 -3.70 24.38
CA LEU A 170 14.16 -3.67 24.26
C LEU A 170 14.78 -2.55 25.14
N LYS A 171 14.13 -1.38 25.15
CA LYS A 171 14.54 -0.25 26.02
C LYS A 171 14.56 -0.64 27.51
N ARG A 172 13.54 -1.38 27.98
CA ARG A 172 13.49 -1.88 29.38
C ARG A 172 14.64 -2.87 29.68
N ARG A 173 15.21 -3.49 28.65
CA ARG A 173 16.37 -4.40 28.74
C ARG A 173 17.71 -3.69 28.50
N GLY A 174 17.73 -2.37 28.45
CA GLY A 174 18.97 -1.57 28.23
C GLY A 174 19.43 -1.51 26.78
N ILE A 175 18.59 -1.94 25.81
CA ILE A 175 18.89 -1.90 24.38
C ILE A 175 18.14 -0.74 23.73
N ALA A 176 18.87 0.30 23.30
CA ALA A 176 18.30 1.44 22.61
C ALA A 176 18.05 1.07 21.12
N ALA A 177 16.89 0.47 20.85
CA ALA A 177 16.46 0.15 19.50
C ALA A 177 15.74 1.33 18.84
N GLY A 178 16.04 1.59 17.56
CA GLY A 178 15.31 2.52 16.70
C GLY A 178 14.13 1.85 16.01
N LEU A 179 13.25 2.67 15.42
CA LEU A 179 12.13 2.22 14.61
C LEU A 179 12.04 3.07 13.35
N VAL A 180 11.99 2.41 12.21
CA VAL A 180 11.71 3.01 10.90
C VAL A 180 10.37 2.51 10.38
N ASP A 181 9.47 3.44 10.04
CA ASP A 181 8.25 3.17 9.28
C ASP A 181 8.63 3.02 7.80
N VAL A 182 8.55 1.80 7.30
CA VAL A 182 8.76 1.50 5.89
C VAL A 182 7.46 1.75 5.14
N ALA A 183 7.19 3.02 4.90
CA ALA A 183 5.99 3.49 4.22
C ALA A 183 6.06 3.28 2.70
N ILE A 184 7.27 3.27 2.13
CA ILE A 184 7.54 2.94 0.73
C ILE A 184 8.52 1.77 0.67
N VAL A 185 8.05 0.67 0.08
CA VAL A 185 8.84 -0.55 -0.09
C VAL A 185 9.58 -0.54 -1.43
N LYS A 186 8.94 0.04 -2.45
CA LYS A 186 9.53 0.17 -3.78
C LYS A 186 9.19 1.54 -4.39
N PRO A 187 10.18 2.30 -4.86
CA PRO A 187 11.62 2.05 -4.62
C PRO A 187 11.94 2.09 -3.12
N LEU A 188 12.91 1.27 -2.69
CA LEU A 188 13.30 1.26 -1.28
C LEU A 188 14.04 2.56 -0.95
N ASP A 189 13.47 3.33 -0.01
CA ASP A 189 14.11 4.54 0.50
C ASP A 189 14.99 4.22 1.70
N LEU A 190 16.29 4.38 1.54
CA LEU A 190 17.31 4.15 2.57
C LEU A 190 17.70 5.43 3.33
N SER A 191 17.06 6.56 3.06
CA SER A 191 17.37 7.83 3.72
C SER A 191 17.34 7.78 5.26
N PRO A 192 16.54 6.90 5.93
CA PRO A 192 16.62 6.78 7.39
C PRO A 192 17.92 6.13 7.93
N LEU A 193 18.78 5.58 7.08
CA LEU A 193 20.09 5.03 7.50
C LEU A 193 21.18 6.08 7.67
N SER A 194 20.96 7.28 7.12
CA SER A 194 21.89 8.43 7.19
C SER A 194 21.75 9.23 8.48
#